data_37d318b3ca111d90d72aeb27abcb30c5
#
_entry.id   37d318b3ca111d90d72aeb27abcb30c5
#
_cell.length_a   1.000
_cell.length_b   1.000
_cell.length_c   1.000
_cell.angle_alpha   90.00
_cell.angle_beta   90.00
_cell.angle_gamma   90.00
#
_symmetry.space_group_name_H-M   'P 1'
#
loop_
_entity.id
_entity.type
_entity.pdbx_description
1 polymer ?
#
loop_
_entity_poly.entity_id
_entity_poly.type
_entity_poly.pdbx_seq_one_letter_code
_entity_poly.pdbx_strand_id
1 'polypeptide(L)'
;MTRDGFERLLRWYPPQWRARYGGELTALLEDTYVTANDVPRRQRLELARSGLAERARAAALVGRSQDPDVRLRGGSVLVLCGWAFYIVAVVMFVKVADRWSTQSSHVGHWVATGGYDVDAVASVVGCVVVLLAALLVLPSFVRFLQARAWREVRRPIGVAIVSVITSAVLLGVLVARAHGMSAHGRNGGDTFYGALFVFVGLMCFAAVGCATAAAVSVARKVELSRRVLRTLGAVAIGLVGMMGLALLSLVTWWASEAVHSPGFLAQGIGNGVPFNSSVAPPTLLASGLLMTVGLALGLAGLIRVVGSLGPADRSFA
;
A
#
# COMPACT_ATOMS: atom_id res chain seq x y z
N MET A 1 -21.78 -13.91 30.29
CA MET A 1 -21.88 -12.85 29.24
C MET A 1 -20.64 -11.95 29.11
N THR A 2 -19.72 -11.91 30.08
CA THR A 2 -18.51 -11.03 30.08
C THR A 2 -17.37 -11.56 29.21
N ARG A 3 -17.15 -12.86 29.14
CA ARG A 3 -16.01 -13.49 28.43
C ARG A 3 -15.99 -13.23 26.93
N ASP A 4 -17.15 -13.29 26.27
CA ASP A 4 -17.28 -13.00 24.81
C ASP A 4 -16.88 -11.57 24.44
N GLY A 5 -16.98 -10.64 25.36
CA GLY A 5 -16.59 -9.23 25.16
C GLY A 5 -15.08 -9.08 25.06
N PHE A 6 -14.33 -9.69 25.97
CA PHE A 6 -12.86 -9.64 25.98
C PHE A 6 -12.27 -10.45 24.82
N GLU A 7 -12.86 -11.58 24.46
CA GLU A 7 -12.43 -12.36 23.28
C GLU A 7 -12.52 -11.55 21.98
N ARG A 8 -13.49 -10.63 21.84
CA ARG A 8 -13.57 -9.71 20.70
C ARG A 8 -12.39 -8.76 20.62
N LEU A 9 -11.82 -8.33 21.76
CA LEU A 9 -10.63 -7.47 21.78
C LEU A 9 -9.40 -8.22 21.28
N LEU A 10 -9.34 -9.55 21.47
CA LEU A 10 -8.24 -10.41 21.03
C LEU A 10 -8.33 -10.81 19.56
N ARG A 11 -9.39 -10.46 18.85
CA ARG A 11 -9.56 -10.80 17.41
C ARG A 11 -8.41 -10.28 16.53
N TRP A 12 -7.66 -9.27 17.00
CA TRP A 12 -6.51 -8.70 16.29
C TRP A 12 -5.29 -9.61 16.30
N TYR A 13 -5.18 -10.53 17.27
CA TYR A 13 -4.08 -11.48 17.39
C TYR A 13 -4.25 -12.69 16.45
N PRO A 14 -3.14 -13.32 15.99
CA PRO A 14 -3.20 -14.53 15.17
C PRO A 14 -3.92 -15.68 15.90
N PRO A 15 -4.61 -16.60 15.19
CA PRO A 15 -5.29 -17.74 15.83
C PRO A 15 -4.37 -18.60 16.70
N GLN A 16 -3.14 -18.90 16.24
CA GLN A 16 -2.14 -19.67 16.98
C GLN A 16 -1.71 -18.97 18.27
N TRP A 17 -1.54 -17.65 18.24
CA TRP A 17 -1.23 -16.83 19.41
C TRP A 17 -2.39 -16.87 20.41
N ARG A 18 -3.62 -16.72 19.93
CA ARG A 18 -4.82 -16.79 20.78
C ARG A 18 -5.02 -18.16 21.43
N ALA A 19 -4.71 -19.24 20.70
CA ALA A 19 -4.78 -20.60 21.25
C ALA A 19 -3.76 -20.79 22.40
N ARG A 20 -2.60 -20.13 22.35
CA ARG A 20 -1.54 -20.26 23.36
C ARG A 20 -1.68 -19.28 24.54
N TYR A 21 -1.98 -18.04 24.25
CA TYR A 21 -1.92 -16.94 25.23
C TYR A 21 -3.28 -16.25 25.47
N GLY A 22 -4.30 -16.57 24.65
CA GLY A 22 -5.57 -15.87 24.70
C GLY A 22 -6.29 -16.03 26.04
N GLY A 23 -6.22 -17.23 26.65
CA GLY A 23 -6.80 -17.48 27.97
C GLY A 23 -6.17 -16.66 29.09
N GLU A 24 -4.83 -16.57 29.08
CA GLU A 24 -4.09 -15.79 30.09
C GLU A 24 -4.40 -14.29 29.99
N LEU A 25 -4.39 -13.76 28.75
CA LEU A 25 -4.69 -12.34 28.55
C LEU A 25 -6.15 -12.00 28.84
N THR A 26 -7.08 -12.91 28.54
CA THR A 26 -8.49 -12.74 28.90
C THR A 26 -8.66 -12.71 30.42
N ALA A 27 -8.04 -13.63 31.16
CA ALA A 27 -8.07 -13.67 32.62
C ALA A 27 -7.48 -12.39 33.23
N LEU A 28 -6.36 -11.88 32.68
CA LEU A 28 -5.76 -10.62 33.12
C LEU A 28 -6.71 -9.42 32.91
N LEU A 29 -7.41 -9.40 31.78
CA LEU A 29 -8.38 -8.33 31.49
C LEU A 29 -9.63 -8.43 32.37
N GLU A 30 -10.09 -9.65 32.68
CA GLU A 30 -11.22 -9.91 33.59
C GLU A 30 -10.86 -9.53 35.04
N ASP A 31 -9.61 -9.70 35.45
CA ASP A 31 -9.14 -9.28 36.80
C ASP A 31 -9.05 -7.74 36.93
N THR A 32 -8.73 -7.08 35.80
CA THR A 32 -8.54 -5.62 35.79
C THR A 32 -9.83 -4.84 35.52
N TYR A 33 -10.77 -5.38 34.75
CA TYR A 33 -11.98 -4.70 34.26
C TYR A 33 -13.21 -5.58 34.43
N VAL A 34 -14.30 -4.98 34.90
CA VAL A 34 -15.58 -5.68 35.09
C VAL A 34 -16.21 -6.10 33.76
N THR A 35 -16.12 -5.22 32.76
CA THR A 35 -16.63 -5.51 31.41
C THR A 35 -15.62 -5.07 30.34
N ALA A 36 -15.73 -5.63 29.15
CA ALA A 36 -14.90 -5.21 28.02
C ALA A 36 -15.13 -3.75 27.60
N ASN A 37 -16.27 -3.16 27.99
CA ASN A 37 -16.58 -1.76 27.73
C ASN A 37 -15.83 -0.81 28.66
N ASP A 38 -15.39 -1.28 29.82
CA ASP A 38 -14.63 -0.48 30.80
C ASP A 38 -13.16 -0.32 30.39
N VAL A 39 -12.67 -1.14 29.43
CA VAL A 39 -11.31 -1.02 28.89
C VAL A 39 -11.15 0.34 28.21
N PRO A 40 -10.21 1.21 28.65
CA PRO A 40 -9.99 2.52 28.06
C PRO A 40 -9.68 2.45 26.56
N ARG A 41 -10.12 3.45 25.78
CA ARG A 41 -9.89 3.51 24.33
C ARG A 41 -8.41 3.38 23.97
N ARG A 42 -7.52 4.02 24.73
CA ARG A 42 -6.07 3.92 24.55
C ARG A 42 -5.60 2.47 24.64
N GLN A 43 -6.03 1.75 25.65
CA GLN A 43 -5.62 0.36 25.85
C GLN A 43 -6.20 -0.59 24.80
N ARG A 44 -7.44 -0.34 24.32
CA ARG A 44 -7.99 -1.07 23.16
C ARG A 44 -7.16 -0.85 21.90
N LEU A 45 -6.67 0.37 21.65
CA LEU A 45 -5.79 0.68 20.54
C LEU A 45 -4.42 0.01 20.68
N GLU A 46 -3.86 -0.03 21.89
CA GLU A 46 -2.61 -0.72 22.19
C GLU A 46 -2.73 -2.23 21.97
N LEU A 47 -3.82 -2.85 22.43
CA LEU A 47 -4.12 -4.26 22.14
C LEU A 47 -4.28 -4.53 20.66
N ALA A 48 -5.00 -3.68 19.94
CA ALA A 48 -5.15 -3.81 18.49
C ALA A 48 -3.81 -3.66 17.76
N ARG A 49 -2.99 -2.67 18.13
CA ARG A 49 -1.65 -2.45 17.58
C ARG A 49 -0.73 -3.64 17.84
N SER A 50 -0.70 -4.14 19.07
CA SER A 50 0.09 -5.32 19.45
C SER A 50 -0.37 -6.57 18.69
N GLY A 51 -1.70 -6.78 18.58
CA GLY A 51 -2.26 -7.88 17.83
C GLY A 51 -1.94 -7.82 16.33
N LEU A 52 -1.97 -6.63 15.73
CA LEU A 52 -1.55 -6.43 14.34
C LEU A 52 -0.05 -6.65 14.17
N ALA A 53 0.78 -6.22 15.12
CA ALA A 53 2.21 -6.50 15.10
C ALA A 53 2.50 -8.00 15.19
N GLU A 54 1.77 -8.75 16.05
CA GLU A 54 1.88 -10.21 16.10
C GLU A 54 1.40 -10.89 14.81
N ARG A 55 0.35 -10.37 14.18
CA ARG A 55 -0.05 -10.85 12.84
C ARG A 55 1.03 -10.61 11.80
N ALA A 56 1.66 -9.44 11.81
CA ALA A 56 2.76 -9.10 10.91
C ALA A 56 3.98 -10.01 11.16
N ARG A 57 4.31 -10.32 12.42
CA ARG A 57 5.35 -11.31 12.78
C ARG A 57 4.98 -12.72 12.33
N ALA A 58 3.77 -13.16 12.63
CA ALA A 58 3.28 -14.46 12.17
C ALA A 58 3.21 -14.54 10.64
N ALA A 59 3.05 -13.39 9.94
CA ALA A 59 3.12 -13.27 8.50
C ALA A 59 4.56 -13.25 7.95
N ALA A 60 5.56 -13.32 8.82
CA ALA A 60 6.96 -13.06 8.44
C ALA A 60 7.17 -11.71 7.73
N LEU A 61 6.25 -10.75 7.91
CA LEU A 61 6.40 -9.39 7.41
C LEU A 61 7.29 -8.53 8.32
N VAL A 62 7.40 -8.90 9.61
CA VAL A 62 8.23 -8.23 10.63
C VAL A 62 8.90 -9.31 11.47
N GLY A 63 10.12 -9.05 11.96
CA GLY A 63 10.89 -9.99 12.78
C GLY A 63 11.97 -10.74 11.98
N ARG A 64 12.85 -11.44 12.68
CA ARG A 64 13.94 -12.27 12.11
C ARG A 64 13.47 -13.71 11.99
N SER A 65 13.01 -14.13 10.82
CA SER A 65 12.87 -15.55 10.51
C SER A 65 14.27 -16.15 10.29
N GLN A 66 14.55 -17.35 10.80
CA GLN A 66 15.81 -18.06 10.55
C GLN A 66 15.84 -18.67 9.14
N ASP A 67 14.67 -18.94 8.55
CA ASP A 67 14.56 -19.50 7.21
C ASP A 67 14.71 -18.40 6.14
N PRO A 68 15.77 -18.45 5.29
CA PRO A 68 16.02 -17.48 4.24
C PRO A 68 14.92 -17.44 3.19
N ASP A 69 14.28 -18.56 2.86
CA ASP A 69 13.21 -18.62 1.85
C ASP A 69 11.93 -17.93 2.37
N VAL A 70 11.64 -18.05 3.67
CA VAL A 70 10.52 -17.33 4.32
C VAL A 70 10.79 -15.82 4.36
N ARG A 71 12.04 -15.43 4.64
CA ARG A 71 12.44 -14.00 4.63
C ARG A 71 12.34 -13.39 3.25
N LEU A 72 12.84 -14.09 2.23
CA LEU A 72 12.80 -13.65 0.84
C LEU A 72 11.36 -13.48 0.36
N ARG A 73 10.52 -14.46 0.65
CA ARG A 73 9.09 -14.43 0.32
C ARG A 73 8.36 -13.27 1.01
N GLY A 74 8.54 -13.14 2.32
CA GLY A 74 7.92 -12.05 3.10
C GLY A 74 8.42 -10.68 2.67
N GLY A 75 9.70 -10.54 2.36
CA GLY A 75 10.29 -9.30 1.85
C GLY A 75 9.71 -8.91 0.49
N SER A 76 9.63 -9.85 -0.46
CA SER A 76 9.06 -9.59 -1.80
C SER A 76 7.58 -9.18 -1.72
N VAL A 77 6.79 -9.82 -0.87
CA VAL A 77 5.38 -9.42 -0.65
C VAL A 77 5.31 -8.00 -0.08
N LEU A 78 6.17 -7.65 0.87
CA LEU A 78 6.18 -6.31 1.47
C LEU A 78 6.55 -5.24 0.44
N VAL A 79 7.51 -5.51 -0.46
CA VAL A 79 7.83 -4.60 -1.57
C VAL A 79 6.64 -4.43 -2.52
N LEU A 80 5.97 -5.52 -2.89
CA LEU A 80 4.77 -5.45 -3.75
C LEU A 80 3.64 -4.64 -3.09
N CYS A 81 3.46 -4.78 -1.78
CA CYS A 81 2.50 -3.97 -1.03
C CYS A 81 2.89 -2.49 -1.03
N GLY A 82 4.15 -2.19 -0.76
CA GLY A 82 4.68 -0.83 -0.84
C GLY A 82 4.47 -0.21 -2.22
N TRP A 83 4.76 -0.98 -3.28
CA TRP A 83 4.52 -0.57 -4.67
C TRP A 83 3.04 -0.27 -4.94
N ALA A 84 2.12 -1.12 -4.50
CA ALA A 84 0.69 -0.92 -4.72
C ALA A 84 0.18 0.36 -4.03
N PHE A 85 0.61 0.65 -2.79
CA PHE A 85 0.32 1.93 -2.13
C PHE A 85 0.94 3.11 -2.88
N TYR A 86 2.18 2.94 -3.33
CA TYR A 86 2.91 3.94 -4.07
C TYR A 86 2.18 4.36 -5.34
N ILE A 87 1.73 3.40 -6.16
CA ILE A 87 1.00 3.67 -7.41
C ILE A 87 -0.30 4.44 -7.18
N VAL A 88 -1.06 4.13 -6.13
CA VAL A 88 -2.27 4.91 -5.80
C VAL A 88 -1.90 6.36 -5.49
N ALA A 89 -0.81 6.58 -4.77
CA ALA A 89 -0.33 7.93 -4.47
C ALA A 89 0.15 8.68 -5.72
N VAL A 90 0.83 7.99 -6.65
CA VAL A 90 1.23 8.54 -7.97
C VAL A 90 0.02 8.99 -8.76
N VAL A 91 -1.04 8.18 -8.84
CA VAL A 91 -2.27 8.57 -9.55
C VAL A 91 -2.89 9.84 -8.95
N MET A 92 -2.85 9.99 -7.62
CA MET A 92 -3.29 11.21 -6.96
C MET A 92 -2.40 12.42 -7.34
N PHE A 93 -1.08 12.22 -7.38
CA PHE A 93 -0.14 13.26 -7.80
C PHE A 93 -0.36 13.67 -9.25
N VAL A 94 -0.43 12.72 -10.18
CA VAL A 94 -0.65 12.98 -11.61
C VAL A 94 -1.91 13.79 -11.83
N LYS A 95 -3.01 13.49 -11.10
CA LYS A 95 -4.26 14.25 -11.21
C LYS A 95 -4.12 15.70 -10.79
N VAL A 96 -3.25 16.02 -9.85
CA VAL A 96 -2.98 17.41 -9.44
C VAL A 96 -2.00 18.08 -10.39
N ALA A 97 -0.96 17.36 -10.80
CA ALA A 97 0.08 17.86 -11.70
C ALA A 97 -0.44 18.16 -13.11
N ASP A 98 -1.50 17.45 -13.57
CA ASP A 98 -2.17 17.71 -14.85
C ASP A 98 -2.68 19.16 -14.99
N ARG A 99 -2.97 19.84 -13.90
CA ARG A 99 -3.34 21.27 -13.88
C ARG A 99 -2.17 22.22 -14.03
N TRP A 100 -1.01 21.80 -13.58
CA TRP A 100 0.18 22.61 -13.59
C TRP A 100 0.59 22.99 -15.02
N SER A 101 0.44 22.08 -15.99
CA SER A 101 0.79 22.31 -17.39
C SER A 101 0.08 23.50 -18.03
N THR A 102 -1.05 23.93 -17.46
CA THR A 102 -1.85 25.08 -17.95
C THR A 102 -1.49 26.40 -17.24
N GLN A 103 -0.75 26.38 -16.14
CA GLN A 103 -0.49 27.54 -15.30
C GLN A 103 1.01 27.87 -15.13
N SER A 104 1.91 26.99 -15.61
CA SER A 104 3.35 27.17 -15.42
C SER A 104 3.92 28.32 -16.25
N SER A 105 4.79 29.13 -15.63
CA SER A 105 5.67 30.07 -16.36
C SER A 105 6.67 29.27 -17.22
N HIS A 106 7.12 29.83 -18.34
CA HIS A 106 8.09 29.13 -19.22
C HIS A 106 9.47 28.88 -18.56
N VAL A 107 9.78 29.58 -17.47
CA VAL A 107 11.04 29.42 -16.74
C VAL A 107 10.96 28.20 -15.82
N GLY A 108 11.91 27.28 -15.96
CA GLY A 108 11.94 26.03 -15.17
C GLY A 108 11.00 24.93 -15.65
N HIS A 109 10.15 25.20 -16.64
CA HIS A 109 9.18 24.25 -17.17
C HIS A 109 9.80 22.90 -17.57
N TRP A 110 10.97 22.90 -18.19
CA TRP A 110 11.64 21.67 -18.61
C TRP A 110 12.08 20.77 -17.45
N VAL A 111 12.45 21.34 -16.29
CA VAL A 111 12.83 20.57 -15.09
C VAL A 111 11.60 19.91 -14.49
N ALA A 112 10.52 20.66 -14.36
CA ALA A 112 9.27 20.14 -13.83
C ALA A 112 8.65 19.08 -14.77
N THR A 113 8.63 19.33 -16.09
CA THR A 113 8.16 18.36 -17.09
C THR A 113 9.01 17.08 -17.05
N GLY A 114 10.33 17.22 -16.99
CA GLY A 114 11.24 16.06 -16.88
C GLY A 114 11.00 15.26 -15.60
N GLY A 115 10.76 15.91 -14.46
CA GLY A 115 10.40 15.24 -13.22
C GLY A 115 9.07 14.46 -13.35
N TYR A 116 8.06 15.06 -13.95
CA TYR A 116 6.78 14.41 -14.22
C TYR A 116 6.91 13.20 -15.14
N ASP A 117 7.65 13.35 -16.24
CA ASP A 117 7.86 12.28 -17.23
C ASP A 117 8.62 11.09 -16.63
N VAL A 118 9.65 11.36 -15.81
CA VAL A 118 10.40 10.30 -15.12
C VAL A 118 9.50 9.55 -14.13
N ASP A 119 8.65 10.25 -13.38
CA ASP A 119 7.69 9.60 -12.47
C ASP A 119 6.69 8.73 -13.24
N ALA A 120 6.14 9.24 -14.34
CA ALA A 120 5.20 8.51 -15.18
C ALA A 120 5.85 7.26 -15.79
N VAL A 121 7.05 7.37 -16.38
CA VAL A 121 7.78 6.25 -16.97
C VAL A 121 8.15 5.21 -15.92
N ALA A 122 8.71 5.62 -14.77
CA ALA A 122 9.05 4.71 -13.69
C ALA A 122 7.83 3.95 -13.18
N SER A 123 6.67 4.62 -13.09
CA SER A 123 5.41 4.01 -12.67
C SER A 123 4.89 2.98 -13.66
N VAL A 124 4.91 3.29 -14.97
CA VAL A 124 4.49 2.36 -16.03
C VAL A 124 5.41 1.15 -16.08
N VAL A 125 6.73 1.37 -16.09
CA VAL A 125 7.73 0.28 -16.11
C VAL A 125 7.58 -0.61 -14.88
N GLY A 126 7.39 -0.03 -13.71
CA GLY A 126 7.16 -0.80 -12.48
C GLY A 126 5.88 -1.63 -12.53
N CYS A 127 4.79 -1.11 -13.09
CA CYS A 127 3.56 -1.89 -13.31
C CYS A 127 3.81 -3.08 -14.25
N VAL A 128 4.53 -2.88 -15.34
CA VAL A 128 4.91 -3.97 -16.27
C VAL A 128 5.76 -5.03 -15.55
N VAL A 129 6.74 -4.61 -14.75
CA VAL A 129 7.59 -5.51 -13.96
C VAL A 129 6.76 -6.32 -12.96
N VAL A 130 5.77 -5.71 -12.29
CA VAL A 130 4.84 -6.42 -11.38
C VAL A 130 3.99 -7.44 -12.14
N LEU A 131 3.48 -7.10 -13.33
CA LEU A 131 2.72 -8.04 -14.17
C LEU A 131 3.58 -9.23 -14.60
N LEU A 132 4.82 -8.99 -15.03
CA LEU A 132 5.76 -10.07 -15.39
C LEU A 132 6.07 -10.96 -14.17
N ALA A 133 6.28 -10.38 -12.99
CA ALA A 133 6.47 -11.13 -11.77
C ALA A 133 5.24 -11.99 -11.41
N ALA A 134 4.04 -11.47 -11.61
CA ALA A 134 2.80 -12.22 -11.42
C ALA A 134 2.70 -13.41 -12.38
N LEU A 135 3.09 -13.25 -13.65
CA LEU A 135 3.14 -14.34 -14.64
C LEU A 135 4.13 -15.44 -14.23
N LEU A 136 5.28 -15.08 -13.64
CA LEU A 136 6.26 -16.06 -13.14
C LEU A 136 5.72 -16.90 -11.98
N VAL A 137 4.86 -16.34 -11.14
CA VAL A 137 4.26 -17.04 -9.99
C VAL A 137 3.03 -17.86 -10.42
N LEU A 138 2.38 -17.48 -11.52
CA LEU A 138 1.12 -18.06 -11.98
C LEU A 138 1.13 -19.60 -12.07
N PRO A 139 2.17 -20.28 -12.63
CA PRO A 139 2.18 -21.75 -12.71
C PRO A 139 2.17 -22.42 -11.32
N SER A 140 2.89 -21.84 -10.35
CA SER A 140 2.91 -22.35 -8.98
C SER A 140 1.57 -22.13 -8.28
N PHE A 141 0.93 -21.01 -8.55
CA PHE A 141 -0.39 -20.68 -8.03
C PHE A 141 -1.47 -21.61 -8.61
N VAL A 142 -1.42 -21.90 -9.92
CA VAL A 142 -2.36 -22.84 -10.57
C VAL A 142 -2.23 -24.25 -9.97
N ARG A 143 -1.00 -24.76 -9.79
CA ARG A 143 -0.76 -26.05 -9.13
C ARG A 143 -1.33 -26.08 -7.71
N PHE A 144 -1.13 -25.00 -6.96
CA PHE A 144 -1.69 -24.86 -5.61
C PHE A 144 -3.23 -24.92 -5.61
N LEU A 145 -3.88 -24.28 -6.59
CA LEU A 145 -5.35 -24.36 -6.73
C LEU A 145 -5.83 -25.75 -7.06
N GLN A 146 -5.13 -26.46 -7.96
CA GLN A 146 -5.44 -27.84 -8.36
C GLN A 146 -5.32 -28.83 -7.20
N ALA A 147 -4.41 -28.58 -6.25
CA ALA A 147 -4.23 -29.40 -5.03
C ALA A 147 -5.37 -29.25 -4.00
N ARG A 148 -6.54 -28.75 -4.37
CA ARG A 148 -7.73 -28.50 -3.52
C ARG A 148 -7.51 -27.56 -2.35
N ALA A 149 -6.40 -26.84 -2.29
CA ALA A 149 -6.10 -25.83 -1.26
C ALA A 149 -6.94 -24.55 -1.40
N TRP A 150 -7.78 -24.45 -2.45
CA TRP A 150 -8.68 -23.32 -2.70
C TRP A 150 -9.56 -22.98 -1.50
N ARG A 151 -10.07 -23.96 -0.78
CA ARG A 151 -10.97 -23.74 0.36
C ARG A 151 -10.36 -22.85 1.44
N GLU A 152 -9.05 -22.89 1.59
CA GLU A 152 -8.32 -22.16 2.63
C GLU A 152 -8.03 -20.69 2.28
N VAL A 153 -7.98 -20.36 0.99
CA VAL A 153 -7.65 -19.00 0.49
C VAL A 153 -8.81 -18.32 -0.23
N ARG A 154 -9.92 -19.03 -0.46
CA ARG A 154 -11.07 -18.51 -1.22
C ARG A 154 -11.65 -17.21 -0.63
N ARG A 155 -11.72 -17.10 0.69
CA ARG A 155 -12.27 -15.91 1.36
C ARG A 155 -11.40 -14.67 1.11
N PRO A 156 -10.09 -14.65 1.46
CA PRO A 156 -9.27 -13.47 1.21
C PRO A 156 -9.15 -13.13 -0.28
N ILE A 157 -9.06 -14.14 -1.17
CA ILE A 157 -9.02 -13.91 -2.62
C ILE A 157 -10.36 -13.36 -3.11
N GLY A 158 -11.49 -13.91 -2.67
CA GLY A 158 -12.82 -13.42 -3.05
C GLY A 158 -13.02 -11.96 -2.65
N VAL A 159 -12.66 -11.59 -1.42
CA VAL A 159 -12.72 -10.21 -0.95
C VAL A 159 -11.81 -9.30 -1.78
N ALA A 160 -10.57 -9.74 -2.09
CA ALA A 160 -9.66 -8.98 -2.93
C ALA A 160 -10.22 -8.77 -4.35
N ILE A 161 -10.74 -9.82 -4.99
CA ILE A 161 -11.35 -9.71 -6.33
C ILE A 161 -12.54 -8.75 -6.31
N VAL A 162 -13.47 -8.90 -5.37
CA VAL A 162 -14.64 -8.02 -5.27
C VAL A 162 -14.20 -6.57 -5.05
N SER A 163 -13.24 -6.31 -4.15
CA SER A 163 -12.78 -4.95 -3.89
C SER A 163 -12.07 -4.33 -5.11
N VAL A 164 -11.28 -5.09 -5.86
CA VAL A 164 -10.62 -4.63 -7.09
C VAL A 164 -11.66 -4.34 -8.18
N ILE A 165 -12.63 -5.23 -8.40
CA ILE A 165 -13.71 -5.01 -9.39
C ILE A 165 -14.52 -3.77 -9.01
N THR A 166 -14.92 -3.64 -7.74
CA THR A 166 -15.65 -2.47 -7.25
C THR A 166 -14.86 -1.18 -7.49
N SER A 167 -13.57 -1.18 -7.19
CA SER A 167 -12.70 -0.01 -7.43
C SER A 167 -12.57 0.30 -8.91
N ALA A 168 -12.45 -0.70 -9.78
CA ALA A 168 -12.37 -0.53 -11.23
C ALA A 168 -13.68 0.05 -11.79
N VAL A 169 -14.84 -0.43 -11.36
CA VAL A 169 -16.15 0.10 -11.75
C VAL A 169 -16.29 1.56 -11.29
N LEU A 170 -15.97 1.86 -10.04
CA LEU A 170 -16.02 3.22 -9.50
C LEU A 170 -15.09 4.17 -10.25
N LEU A 171 -13.87 3.70 -10.59
CA LEU A 171 -12.93 4.47 -11.43
C LEU A 171 -13.52 4.70 -12.83
N GLY A 172 -14.14 3.71 -13.44
CA GLY A 172 -14.85 3.85 -14.72
C GLY A 172 -15.97 4.89 -14.66
N VAL A 173 -16.77 4.89 -13.59
CA VAL A 173 -17.81 5.91 -13.34
C VAL A 173 -17.19 7.30 -13.18
N LEU A 174 -16.08 7.41 -12.42
CA LEU A 174 -15.38 8.68 -12.24
C LEU A 174 -14.85 9.23 -13.57
N VAL A 175 -14.25 8.38 -14.41
CA VAL A 175 -13.73 8.74 -15.73
C VAL A 175 -14.87 9.13 -16.66
N ALA A 176 -15.94 8.35 -16.73
CA ALA A 176 -17.11 8.66 -17.55
C ALA A 176 -17.74 10.01 -17.15
N ARG A 177 -17.83 10.27 -15.85
CA ARG A 177 -18.32 11.57 -15.34
C ARG A 177 -17.38 12.70 -15.76
N ALA A 178 -16.07 12.51 -15.66
CA ALA A 178 -15.08 13.51 -16.04
C ALA A 178 -15.15 13.91 -17.52
N HIS A 179 -15.45 12.96 -18.42
CA HIS A 179 -15.57 13.24 -19.85
C HIS A 179 -16.71 14.20 -20.19
N GLY A 180 -17.83 14.14 -19.45
CA GLY A 180 -18.98 15.02 -19.64
C GLY A 180 -18.86 16.38 -18.97
N MET A 181 -17.74 16.68 -18.28
CA MET A 181 -17.60 17.92 -17.47
C MET A 181 -16.66 18.92 -18.11
N SER A 182 -16.92 20.21 -17.86
CA SER A 182 -16.00 21.30 -18.18
C SER A 182 -14.69 21.16 -17.36
N ALA A 183 -13.60 21.80 -17.83
CA ALA A 183 -12.34 21.86 -17.09
C ALA A 183 -12.53 22.46 -15.69
N HIS A 184 -13.38 23.48 -15.54
CA HIS A 184 -13.70 24.08 -14.25
C HIS A 184 -14.38 23.05 -13.31
N GLY A 185 -15.38 22.32 -13.78
CA GLY A 185 -16.06 21.28 -12.99
C GLY A 185 -15.11 20.17 -12.51
N ARG A 186 -14.27 19.64 -13.42
CA ARG A 186 -13.25 18.61 -13.08
C ARG A 186 -12.24 19.10 -12.08
N ASN A 187 -12.04 20.41 -12.01
CA ASN A 187 -11.00 21.08 -11.24
C ASN A 187 -11.50 21.69 -9.92
N GLY A 188 -12.62 21.26 -9.38
CA GLY A 188 -13.11 21.64 -8.07
C GLY A 188 -14.40 22.47 -8.11
N GLY A 189 -14.91 22.82 -9.31
CA GLY A 189 -16.21 23.49 -9.44
C GLY A 189 -17.42 22.58 -9.17
N ASP A 190 -17.23 21.24 -9.21
CA ASP A 190 -18.27 20.26 -8.87
C ASP A 190 -17.88 19.52 -7.59
N THR A 191 -18.56 19.83 -6.49
CA THR A 191 -18.34 19.22 -5.17
C THR A 191 -18.64 17.73 -5.16
N PHE A 192 -19.63 17.27 -5.94
CA PHE A 192 -19.95 15.85 -6.05
C PHE A 192 -18.83 15.07 -6.72
N TYR A 193 -18.25 15.60 -7.80
CA TYR A 193 -17.09 14.99 -8.46
C TYR A 193 -15.88 14.91 -7.54
N GLY A 194 -15.62 15.97 -6.76
CA GLY A 194 -14.56 16.00 -5.77
C GLY A 194 -14.75 14.94 -4.68
N ALA A 195 -15.95 14.82 -4.13
CA ALA A 195 -16.30 13.81 -3.15
C ALA A 195 -16.17 12.38 -3.74
N LEU A 196 -16.64 12.16 -4.96
CA LEU A 196 -16.50 10.89 -5.66
C LEU A 196 -15.03 10.52 -5.88
N PHE A 197 -14.19 11.50 -6.27
CA PHE A 197 -12.75 11.28 -6.44
C PHE A 197 -12.08 10.81 -5.15
N VAL A 198 -12.36 11.46 -4.02
CA VAL A 198 -11.84 11.04 -2.70
C VAL A 198 -12.36 9.67 -2.33
N PHE A 199 -13.64 9.40 -2.51
CA PHE A 199 -14.24 8.09 -2.23
C PHE A 199 -13.59 6.97 -3.07
N VAL A 200 -13.40 7.19 -4.37
CA VAL A 200 -12.71 6.24 -5.27
C VAL A 200 -11.26 6.01 -4.80
N GLY A 201 -10.55 7.06 -4.42
CA GLY A 201 -9.20 6.95 -3.85
C GLY A 201 -9.17 6.06 -2.61
N LEU A 202 -10.08 6.27 -1.66
CA LEU A 202 -10.19 5.45 -0.45
C LEU A 202 -10.53 3.98 -0.79
N MET A 203 -11.42 3.74 -1.76
CA MET A 203 -11.76 2.39 -2.22
C MET A 203 -10.57 1.71 -2.90
N CYS A 204 -9.76 2.43 -3.68
CA CYS A 204 -8.51 1.90 -4.25
C CYS A 204 -7.52 1.50 -3.14
N PHE A 205 -7.34 2.31 -2.11
CA PHE A 205 -6.50 1.94 -0.96
C PHE A 205 -7.02 0.72 -0.22
N ALA A 206 -8.34 0.63 0.00
CA ALA A 206 -8.97 -0.55 0.59
C ALA A 206 -8.74 -1.81 -0.26
N ALA A 207 -8.89 -1.70 -1.59
CA ALA A 207 -8.63 -2.79 -2.52
C ALA A 207 -7.17 -3.25 -2.48
N VAL A 208 -6.21 -2.33 -2.42
CA VAL A 208 -4.79 -2.64 -2.22
C VAL A 208 -4.57 -3.37 -0.90
N GLY A 209 -5.20 -2.94 0.19
CA GLY A 209 -5.14 -3.61 1.49
C GLY A 209 -5.69 -5.04 1.43
N CYS A 210 -6.83 -5.25 0.79
CA CYS A 210 -7.43 -6.57 0.60
C CYS A 210 -6.56 -7.47 -0.30
N ALA A 211 -6.03 -6.94 -1.41
CA ALA A 211 -5.13 -7.66 -2.31
C ALA A 211 -3.83 -8.07 -1.58
N THR A 212 -3.28 -7.18 -0.76
CA THR A 212 -2.14 -7.46 0.12
C THR A 212 -2.43 -8.60 1.09
N ALA A 213 -3.56 -8.56 1.79
CA ALA A 213 -3.96 -9.62 2.71
C ALA A 213 -4.12 -10.97 2.00
N ALA A 214 -4.69 -10.96 0.80
CA ALA A 214 -4.80 -12.16 -0.06
C ALA A 214 -3.42 -12.66 -0.49
N ALA A 215 -2.54 -11.77 -0.98
CA ALA A 215 -1.18 -12.11 -1.39
C ALA A 215 -0.36 -12.73 -0.24
N VAL A 216 -0.42 -12.15 0.97
CA VAL A 216 0.22 -12.71 2.17
C VAL A 216 -0.33 -14.10 2.48
N SER A 217 -1.66 -14.28 2.41
CA SER A 217 -2.31 -15.56 2.70
C SER A 217 -1.88 -16.66 1.72
N VAL A 218 -1.77 -16.32 0.44
CA VAL A 218 -1.33 -17.22 -0.64
C VAL A 218 0.17 -17.51 -0.53
N ALA A 219 0.98 -16.46 -0.36
CA ALA A 219 2.43 -16.58 -0.31
C ALA A 219 2.92 -17.51 0.81
N ARG A 220 2.17 -17.64 1.91
CA ARG A 220 2.49 -18.58 2.99
C ARG A 220 2.30 -20.05 2.63
N LYS A 221 1.43 -20.34 1.66
CA LYS A 221 0.96 -21.68 1.35
C LYS A 221 1.50 -22.21 0.03
N VAL A 222 1.85 -21.30 -0.90
CA VAL A 222 2.40 -21.68 -2.21
C VAL A 222 3.88 -21.99 -2.07
N GLU A 223 4.28 -23.18 -2.47
CA GLU A 223 5.68 -23.56 -2.58
C GLU A 223 6.26 -22.98 -3.87
N LEU A 224 7.20 -22.07 -3.74
CA LEU A 224 7.91 -21.45 -4.85
C LEU A 224 9.31 -22.06 -4.96
N SER A 225 9.74 -22.35 -6.20
CA SER A 225 11.11 -22.81 -6.43
C SER A 225 12.12 -21.68 -6.06
N ARG A 226 13.33 -22.07 -5.63
CA ARG A 226 14.39 -21.10 -5.30
C ARG A 226 14.75 -20.17 -6.48
N ARG A 227 14.61 -20.64 -7.72
CA ARG A 227 14.83 -19.78 -8.91
C ARG A 227 13.78 -18.67 -8.95
N VAL A 228 12.50 -19.00 -8.83
CA VAL A 228 11.41 -18.00 -8.81
C VAL A 228 11.58 -17.04 -7.64
N LEU A 229 11.94 -17.52 -6.45
CA LEU A 229 12.19 -16.66 -5.29
C LEU A 229 13.34 -15.66 -5.53
N ARG A 230 14.45 -16.11 -6.13
CA ARG A 230 15.58 -15.21 -6.48
C ARG A 230 15.18 -14.17 -7.54
N THR A 231 14.41 -14.57 -8.54
CA THR A 231 13.90 -13.63 -9.55
C THR A 231 12.96 -12.60 -8.90
N LEU A 232 12.06 -13.02 -7.99
CA LEU A 232 11.22 -12.10 -7.23
C LEU A 232 12.04 -11.16 -6.35
N GLY A 233 13.16 -11.62 -5.80
CA GLY A 233 14.11 -10.79 -5.07
C GLY A 233 14.74 -9.71 -5.96
N ALA A 234 15.19 -10.06 -7.18
CA ALA A 234 15.72 -9.11 -8.15
C ALA A 234 14.65 -8.09 -8.58
N VAL A 235 13.42 -8.55 -8.85
CA VAL A 235 12.26 -7.69 -9.13
C VAL A 235 12.01 -6.71 -7.98
N ALA A 236 12.06 -7.19 -6.74
CA ALA A 236 11.87 -6.34 -5.56
C ALA A 236 12.93 -5.23 -5.46
N ILE A 237 14.20 -5.54 -5.76
CA ILE A 237 15.28 -4.54 -5.82
C ILE A 237 14.97 -3.49 -6.89
N GLY A 238 14.60 -3.92 -8.10
CA GLY A 238 14.24 -3.02 -9.21
C GLY A 238 13.06 -2.10 -8.86
N LEU A 239 11.99 -2.66 -8.26
CA LEU A 239 10.81 -1.88 -7.86
C LEU A 239 11.16 -0.82 -6.81
N VAL A 240 11.95 -1.14 -5.80
CA VAL A 240 12.37 -0.17 -4.79
C VAL A 240 13.24 0.93 -5.42
N GLY A 241 14.11 0.58 -6.36
CA GLY A 241 14.88 1.55 -7.14
C GLY A 241 13.97 2.51 -7.92
N MET A 242 12.94 1.98 -8.59
CA MET A 242 11.96 2.80 -9.33
C MET A 242 11.14 3.70 -8.39
N MET A 243 10.73 3.19 -7.21
CA MET A 243 10.04 4.01 -6.20
C MET A 243 10.93 5.17 -5.71
N GLY A 244 12.22 4.89 -5.49
CA GLY A 244 13.18 5.91 -5.10
C GLY A 244 13.40 6.97 -6.19
N LEU A 245 13.55 6.53 -7.44
CA LEU A 245 13.71 7.42 -8.59
C LEU A 245 12.48 8.30 -8.79
N ALA A 246 11.29 7.74 -8.74
CA ALA A 246 10.05 8.48 -8.91
C ALA A 246 9.80 9.44 -7.72
N LEU A 247 10.12 9.07 -6.48
CA LEU A 247 10.04 10.01 -5.35
C LEU A 247 11.05 11.17 -5.50
N LEU A 248 12.26 10.88 -5.98
CA LEU A 248 13.26 11.92 -6.26
C LEU A 248 12.77 12.87 -7.36
N SER A 249 12.16 12.34 -8.42
CA SER A 249 11.61 13.17 -9.50
C SER A 249 10.42 14.02 -9.03
N LEU A 250 9.58 13.51 -8.14
CA LEU A 250 8.53 14.27 -7.47
C LEU A 250 9.10 15.43 -6.66
N VAL A 251 10.15 15.18 -5.87
CA VAL A 251 10.83 16.23 -5.08
C VAL A 251 11.44 17.30 -6.01
N THR A 252 12.03 16.86 -7.12
CA THR A 252 12.60 17.76 -8.15
C THR A 252 11.51 18.64 -8.78
N TRP A 253 10.37 18.05 -9.12
CA TRP A 253 9.19 18.76 -9.61
C TRP A 253 8.72 19.81 -8.59
N TRP A 254 8.59 19.40 -7.32
CA TRP A 254 8.16 20.28 -6.23
C TRP A 254 9.12 21.45 -6.01
N ALA A 255 10.42 21.18 -6.02
CA ALA A 255 11.45 22.22 -5.85
C ALA A 255 11.40 23.21 -7.02
N SER A 256 11.24 22.74 -8.25
CA SER A 256 11.07 23.59 -9.42
C SER A 256 9.85 24.50 -9.31
N GLU A 257 8.69 23.95 -8.91
CA GLU A 257 7.46 24.72 -8.73
C GLU A 257 7.55 25.72 -7.59
N ALA A 258 8.19 25.36 -6.48
CA ALA A 258 8.39 26.26 -5.36
C ALA A 258 9.21 27.51 -5.74
N VAL A 259 10.15 27.36 -6.66
CA VAL A 259 11.01 28.45 -7.12
C VAL A 259 10.35 29.30 -8.23
N HIS A 260 9.72 28.63 -9.22
CA HIS A 260 9.27 29.29 -10.43
C HIS A 260 7.77 29.65 -10.43
N SER A 261 6.97 28.95 -9.62
CA SER A 261 5.52 29.13 -9.56
C SER A 261 4.98 29.04 -8.12
N PRO A 262 5.54 29.82 -7.15
CA PRO A 262 5.15 29.71 -5.75
C PRO A 262 3.65 29.97 -5.54
N GLY A 263 3.04 30.81 -6.38
CA GLY A 263 1.59 31.05 -6.39
C GLY A 263 0.76 29.80 -6.65
N PHE A 264 1.22 28.87 -7.48
CA PHE A 264 0.53 27.59 -7.72
C PHE A 264 0.47 26.73 -6.45
N LEU A 265 1.57 26.66 -5.71
CA LEU A 265 1.64 25.92 -4.44
C LEU A 265 0.87 26.62 -3.31
N ALA A 266 0.80 27.96 -3.34
CA ALA A 266 0.17 28.76 -2.29
C ALA A 266 -1.34 28.97 -2.51
N GLN A 267 -1.84 28.96 -3.74
CA GLN A 267 -3.25 29.23 -4.09
C GLN A 267 -4.27 28.32 -3.43
N GLY A 268 -3.82 27.27 -2.76
CA GLY A 268 -4.68 26.33 -2.09
C GLY A 268 -4.95 26.57 -0.61
N ILE A 269 -4.19 27.40 0.06
CA ILE A 269 -4.26 27.51 1.53
C ILE A 269 -5.27 28.59 1.98
N GLY A 270 -5.66 29.53 1.08
CA GLY A 270 -6.41 30.73 1.46
C GLY A 270 -7.94 30.68 1.36
N ASN A 271 -8.53 29.79 0.58
CA ASN A 271 -9.96 29.92 0.22
C ASN A 271 -10.92 28.99 0.95
N GLY A 272 -10.49 28.20 1.93
CA GLY A 272 -11.35 27.56 2.93
C GLY A 272 -12.43 26.56 2.44
N VAL A 273 -12.58 26.36 1.11
CA VAL A 273 -13.60 25.48 0.56
C VAL A 273 -12.93 24.15 0.16
N PRO A 274 -13.23 23.04 0.85
CA PRO A 274 -12.77 21.72 0.44
C PRO A 274 -13.29 21.45 -0.98
N PHE A 275 -12.40 21.07 -1.88
CA PHE A 275 -12.70 20.73 -3.27
C PHE A 275 -12.77 21.87 -4.30
N ASN A 276 -12.51 23.11 -3.95
CA ASN A 276 -12.21 24.18 -4.90
C ASN A 276 -10.73 24.08 -5.35
N SER A 277 -10.27 24.92 -6.28
CA SER A 277 -8.86 24.99 -6.75
C SER A 277 -7.77 24.97 -5.65
N SER A 278 -8.17 25.17 -4.42
CA SER A 278 -7.47 25.09 -3.14
C SER A 278 -7.09 23.70 -2.64
N VAL A 279 -7.46 22.61 -3.31
CA VAL A 279 -7.17 21.23 -2.84
C VAL A 279 -5.81 20.71 -3.32
N ALA A 280 -5.17 21.41 -4.26
CA ALA A 280 -3.89 20.98 -4.83
C ALA A 280 -2.78 20.77 -3.77
N PRO A 281 -2.46 21.73 -2.87
CA PRO A 281 -1.39 21.56 -1.91
C PRO A 281 -1.61 20.39 -0.93
N PRO A 282 -2.77 20.24 -0.25
CA PRO A 282 -2.96 19.11 0.65
C PRO A 282 -2.95 17.77 -0.08
N THR A 283 -3.42 17.70 -1.33
CA THR A 283 -3.36 16.46 -2.12
C THR A 283 -1.93 16.14 -2.54
N LEU A 284 -1.13 17.12 -2.91
CA LEU A 284 0.29 16.96 -3.22
C LEU A 284 1.07 16.49 -1.98
N LEU A 285 0.85 17.11 -0.83
CA LEU A 285 1.46 16.70 0.44
C LEU A 285 1.04 15.25 0.80
N ALA A 286 -0.24 14.94 0.70
CA ALA A 286 -0.75 13.61 0.98
C ALA A 286 -0.15 12.57 0.03
N SER A 287 -0.05 12.86 -1.28
CA SER A 287 0.58 11.95 -2.24
C SER A 287 2.05 11.74 -1.93
N GLY A 288 2.82 12.79 -1.66
CA GLY A 288 4.23 12.69 -1.28
C GLY A 288 4.45 11.89 0.01
N LEU A 289 3.62 12.10 1.03
CA LEU A 289 3.67 11.31 2.27
C LEU A 289 3.35 9.84 2.01
N LEU A 290 2.32 9.53 1.23
CA LEU A 290 1.95 8.17 0.88
C LEU A 290 3.02 7.47 0.03
N MET A 291 3.65 8.19 -0.91
CA MET A 291 4.80 7.67 -1.68
C MET A 291 5.98 7.38 -0.75
N THR A 292 6.27 8.25 0.20
CA THR A 292 7.31 8.04 1.22
C THR A 292 7.02 6.80 2.08
N VAL A 293 5.77 6.63 2.53
CA VAL A 293 5.35 5.42 3.27
C VAL A 293 5.48 4.17 2.41
N GLY A 294 5.05 4.22 1.15
CA GLY A 294 5.21 3.11 0.20
C GLY A 294 6.68 2.73 0.02
N LEU A 295 7.56 3.72 -0.18
CA LEU A 295 9.01 3.50 -0.28
C LEU A 295 9.59 2.93 1.02
N ALA A 296 9.19 3.41 2.19
CA ALA A 296 9.64 2.89 3.48
C ALA A 296 9.25 1.41 3.66
N LEU A 297 8.02 1.02 3.26
CA LEU A 297 7.60 -0.39 3.22
C LEU A 297 8.44 -1.19 2.23
N GLY A 298 8.71 -0.64 1.05
CA GLY A 298 9.57 -1.23 0.04
C GLY A 298 11.00 -1.47 0.55
N LEU A 299 11.61 -0.48 1.19
CA LEU A 299 12.94 -0.58 1.80
C LEU A 299 12.97 -1.62 2.93
N ALA A 300 11.96 -1.66 3.79
CA ALA A 300 11.85 -2.67 4.82
C ALA A 300 11.76 -4.08 4.23
N GLY A 301 11.04 -4.25 3.11
CA GLY A 301 11.00 -5.49 2.33
C GLY A 301 12.35 -5.83 1.70
N LEU A 302 13.02 -4.84 1.10
CA LEU A 302 14.32 -4.98 0.45
C LEU A 302 15.42 -5.43 1.43
N ILE A 303 15.50 -4.84 2.62
CA ILE A 303 16.45 -5.25 3.67
C ILE A 303 16.30 -6.75 3.96
N ARG A 304 15.08 -7.27 3.96
CA ARG A 304 14.81 -8.68 4.20
C ARG A 304 15.24 -9.56 3.02
N VAL A 305 14.96 -9.11 1.79
CA VAL A 305 15.36 -9.78 0.56
C VAL A 305 16.89 -9.89 0.50
N VAL A 306 17.59 -8.77 0.64
CA VAL A 306 19.07 -8.73 0.59
C VAL A 306 19.69 -9.57 1.70
N GLY A 307 19.16 -9.46 2.92
CA GLY A 307 19.63 -10.27 4.05
C GLY A 307 19.38 -11.78 3.91
N SER A 308 18.52 -12.21 2.97
CA SER A 308 18.29 -13.63 2.64
C SER A 308 19.16 -14.13 1.48
N LEU A 309 19.70 -13.22 0.66
CA LEU A 309 20.58 -13.53 -0.47
C LEU A 309 22.06 -13.57 -0.09
N GLY A 310 22.41 -13.05 1.10
CA GLY A 310 23.77 -13.11 1.66
C GLY A 310 24.27 -14.56 1.78
N PRO A 311 25.59 -14.78 1.81
CA PRO A 311 26.15 -16.12 1.99
C PRO A 311 25.57 -16.71 3.28
N ALA A 312 24.95 -17.89 3.15
CA ALA A 312 24.57 -18.68 4.30
C ALA A 312 25.84 -18.83 5.17
N ASP A 313 25.75 -18.38 6.42
CA ASP A 313 26.85 -18.48 7.41
C ASP A 313 27.47 -19.87 7.31
N ARG A 314 28.73 -19.92 6.89
CA ARG A 314 29.53 -21.14 6.87
C ARG A 314 30.00 -21.50 8.30
N SER A 315 29.08 -21.42 9.25
CA SER A 315 29.34 -21.74 10.65
C SER A 315 28.81 -23.13 11.01
N PHE A 316 29.11 -24.12 10.15
CA PHE A 316 29.14 -25.54 10.55
C PHE A 316 30.36 -26.16 9.85
N ALA A 317 31.51 -25.87 10.38
CA ALA A 317 32.73 -26.64 10.24
C ALA A 317 33.26 -26.92 11.65
#